data_e37e9d62c6b1c894ee5188cb44e70adf
#
_entry.id   e37e9d62c6b1c894ee5188cb44e70adf
#
_cell.length_a   1.000
_cell.length_b   1.000
_cell.length_c   1.000
_cell.angle_alpha   90.00
_cell.angle_beta   90.00
_cell.angle_gamma   90.00
#
_symmetry.space_group_name_H-M   'P 1'
#
loop_
_entity.id
_entity.type
_entity.pdbx_description
1 polymer ?
#
loop_
_entity_poly.entity_id
_entity_poly.type
_entity_poly.pdbx_seq_one_letter_code
_entity_poly.pdbx_strand_id
1 'polypeptide(L)'
;MFYFSHLLRDEEMKEVIQETGMGVESIEFSIAENLDNFSKTLLSYEKRLGKMGCEKLLLHGPFLDLNPVSYDLSIRNVTMKRYEEAYQAAKALGAKKIVYHTCYVPDFYLLIGWAERMAEFYREFLYEKDNSIELVMENVLDRIPQPMAEVAEKIEHPAFGLCLDVGHANCYSKVSCEEWFQTEKKYLKHLHLHDNKGDRDSHLPLGTGTISGNVVRGILQEEQVKTCTIECSTQEAILASFYGAKKLFENKRTDNREEKQ
;
A
#
# COMPACT_ATOMS: atom_id res chain seq x y z
N MET A 1 -7.57 -5.10 9.46
CA MET A 1 -6.77 -6.36 9.32
C MET A 1 -5.33 -6.00 9.01
N PHE A 2 -4.36 -6.65 9.68
CA PHE A 2 -2.93 -6.36 9.46
C PHE A 2 -2.29 -7.33 8.49
N TYR A 3 -1.38 -6.79 7.69
CA TYR A 3 -0.47 -7.46 6.76
C TYR A 3 0.96 -7.00 7.04
N PHE A 4 1.93 -7.66 6.47
CA PHE A 4 3.31 -7.20 6.44
C PHE A 4 3.96 -7.53 5.10
N SER A 5 4.88 -6.67 4.67
CA SER A 5 5.55 -6.81 3.38
C SER A 5 6.46 -8.01 3.36
N HIS A 6 6.48 -8.75 2.24
CA HIS A 6 7.34 -9.92 2.04
C HIS A 6 8.79 -9.49 1.77
N LEU A 7 9.44 -8.97 2.79
CA LEU A 7 10.84 -8.52 2.76
C LEU A 7 11.80 -9.47 3.50
N LEU A 8 11.26 -10.48 4.18
CA LEU A 8 12.03 -11.48 4.92
C LEU A 8 12.17 -12.77 4.10
N ARG A 9 13.02 -13.70 4.58
CA ARG A 9 13.05 -15.07 4.06
C ARG A 9 11.78 -15.84 4.42
N ASP A 10 11.40 -16.80 3.62
CA ASP A 10 10.15 -17.56 3.79
C ASP A 10 9.99 -18.20 5.19
N GLU A 11 11.10 -18.63 5.81
CA GLU A 11 11.11 -19.19 7.15
C GLU A 11 10.73 -18.14 8.21
N GLU A 12 11.29 -16.94 8.12
CA GLU A 12 10.99 -15.83 9.01
C GLU A 12 9.56 -15.31 8.77
N MET A 13 9.12 -15.25 7.50
CA MET A 13 7.73 -14.93 7.15
C MET A 13 6.76 -15.88 7.85
N LYS A 14 7.05 -17.19 7.79
CA LYS A 14 6.24 -18.22 8.44
C LYS A 14 6.14 -18.03 9.94
N GLU A 15 7.25 -17.72 10.62
CA GLU A 15 7.26 -17.47 12.06
C GLU A 15 6.37 -16.28 12.44
N VAL A 16 6.49 -15.17 11.70
CA VAL A 16 5.64 -13.98 11.90
C VAL A 16 4.16 -14.30 11.67
N ILE A 17 3.82 -15.05 10.60
CA ILE A 17 2.43 -15.44 10.32
C ILE A 17 1.88 -16.30 11.48
N GLN A 18 2.65 -17.28 11.95
CA GLN A 18 2.23 -18.17 13.04
C GLN A 18 2.03 -17.43 14.36
N GLU A 19 2.87 -16.45 14.67
CA GLU A 19 2.77 -15.68 15.90
C GLU A 19 1.61 -14.69 15.89
N THR A 20 1.38 -14.03 14.75
CA THR A 20 0.49 -12.85 14.69
C THR A 20 -0.84 -13.10 13.99
N GLY A 21 -0.92 -14.08 13.09
CA GLY A 21 -2.05 -14.30 12.19
C GLY A 21 -2.21 -13.21 11.12
N MET A 22 -1.17 -12.38 10.89
CA MET A 22 -1.15 -11.38 9.84
C MET A 22 -1.20 -12.01 8.44
N GLY A 23 -1.71 -11.27 7.47
CA GLY A 23 -1.56 -11.57 6.06
C GLY A 23 -0.22 -11.09 5.51
N VAL A 24 0.04 -11.41 4.25
CA VAL A 24 1.24 -10.99 3.53
C VAL A 24 0.87 -10.01 2.43
N GLU A 25 1.64 -8.94 2.30
CA GLU A 25 1.69 -8.13 1.09
C GLU A 25 2.94 -8.49 0.31
N SER A 26 2.74 -9.10 -0.84
CA SER A 26 3.83 -9.65 -1.65
C SER A 26 4.41 -8.62 -2.58
N ILE A 27 5.73 -8.52 -2.63
CA ILE A 27 6.49 -7.78 -3.63
C ILE A 27 6.94 -8.66 -4.81
N GLU A 28 6.59 -9.95 -4.83
CA GLU A 28 7.09 -10.91 -5.83
C GLU A 28 6.79 -10.45 -7.27
N PHE A 29 5.59 -9.92 -7.51
CA PHE A 29 5.15 -9.43 -8.82
C PHE A 29 5.35 -7.92 -9.03
N SER A 30 6.10 -7.27 -8.15
CA SER A 30 6.65 -5.92 -8.42
C SER A 30 7.96 -5.98 -9.20
N ILE A 31 8.60 -7.15 -9.27
CA ILE A 31 9.90 -7.38 -9.89
C ILE A 31 9.72 -7.76 -11.36
N ALA A 32 10.33 -6.97 -12.26
CA ALA A 32 10.18 -7.16 -13.71
C ALA A 32 10.61 -8.56 -14.19
N GLU A 33 11.71 -9.11 -13.67
CA GLU A 33 12.19 -10.45 -14.02
C GLU A 33 11.17 -11.54 -13.67
N ASN A 34 10.45 -11.38 -12.56
CA ASN A 34 9.41 -12.29 -12.13
C ASN A 34 8.19 -12.23 -13.06
N LEU A 35 7.85 -11.04 -13.54
CA LEU A 35 6.80 -10.85 -14.55
C LEU A 35 7.22 -11.41 -15.92
N ASP A 36 8.47 -11.30 -16.31
CA ASP A 36 9.00 -11.92 -17.54
C ASP A 36 8.94 -13.46 -17.47
N ASN A 37 9.06 -14.03 -16.28
CA ASN A 37 8.97 -15.46 -16.03
C ASN A 37 7.60 -15.86 -15.39
N PHE A 38 6.52 -15.18 -15.73
CA PHE A 38 5.22 -15.19 -15.06
C PHE A 38 4.74 -16.56 -14.60
N SER A 39 4.59 -17.52 -15.52
CA SER A 39 4.03 -18.84 -15.19
C SER A 39 4.90 -19.63 -14.20
N LYS A 40 6.24 -19.55 -14.34
CA LYS A 40 7.18 -20.21 -13.44
C LYS A 40 7.15 -19.57 -12.05
N THR A 41 7.16 -18.25 -12.01
CA THR A 41 7.11 -17.46 -10.77
C THR A 41 5.80 -17.73 -10.04
N LEU A 42 4.66 -17.70 -10.73
CA LEU A 42 3.35 -17.96 -10.15
C LEU A 42 3.29 -19.32 -9.44
N LEU A 43 3.66 -20.40 -10.14
CA LEU A 43 3.66 -21.76 -9.58
C LEU A 43 4.63 -21.93 -8.42
N SER A 44 5.79 -21.28 -8.48
CA SER A 44 6.79 -21.31 -7.42
C SER A 44 6.30 -20.56 -6.18
N TYR A 45 5.75 -19.37 -6.38
CA TYR A 45 5.30 -18.51 -5.30
C TYR A 45 4.05 -19.06 -4.59
N GLU A 46 3.10 -19.62 -5.33
CA GLU A 46 1.95 -20.32 -4.75
C GLU A 46 2.38 -21.40 -3.75
N LYS A 47 3.39 -22.22 -4.13
CA LYS A 47 3.95 -23.25 -3.24
C LYS A 47 4.64 -22.67 -2.01
N ARG A 48 5.35 -21.52 -2.17
CA ARG A 48 6.00 -20.82 -1.07
C ARG A 48 4.97 -20.28 -0.09
N LEU A 49 3.91 -19.60 -0.59
CA LEU A 49 2.79 -19.11 0.23
C LEU A 49 2.14 -20.24 1.04
N GLY A 50 1.90 -21.39 0.41
CA GLY A 50 1.36 -22.57 1.10
C GLY A 50 2.29 -23.09 2.22
N LYS A 51 3.61 -23.11 2.01
CA LYS A 51 4.60 -23.54 3.02
C LYS A 51 4.71 -22.55 4.18
N MET A 52 4.57 -21.25 3.90
CA MET A 52 4.53 -20.21 4.92
C MET A 52 3.22 -20.21 5.73
N GLY A 53 2.17 -20.85 5.23
CA GLY A 53 0.83 -20.81 5.84
C GLY A 53 0.10 -19.49 5.61
N CYS A 54 0.39 -18.81 4.49
CA CYS A 54 -0.25 -17.56 4.14
C CYS A 54 -1.68 -17.79 3.65
N GLU A 55 -2.68 -17.35 4.43
CA GLU A 55 -4.11 -17.45 4.08
C GLU A 55 -4.67 -16.14 3.54
N LYS A 56 -3.98 -15.02 3.75
CA LYS A 56 -4.43 -13.67 3.41
C LYS A 56 -3.34 -12.98 2.63
N LEU A 57 -3.65 -12.60 1.40
CA LEU A 57 -2.68 -12.05 0.46
C LEU A 57 -3.15 -10.72 -0.12
N LEU A 58 -2.24 -9.76 -0.14
CA LEU A 58 -2.26 -8.57 -0.97
C LEU A 58 -1.04 -8.60 -1.89
N LEU A 59 -1.04 -7.84 -2.95
CA LEU A 59 0.14 -7.66 -3.80
C LEU A 59 0.57 -6.19 -3.81
N HIS A 60 1.85 -5.97 -3.82
CA HIS A 60 2.45 -4.73 -4.27
C HIS A 60 2.73 -4.86 -5.77
N GLY A 61 2.18 -3.98 -6.57
CA GLY A 61 2.34 -3.97 -8.01
C GLY A 61 3.71 -3.47 -8.47
N PRO A 62 4.06 -3.63 -9.74
CA PRO A 62 5.31 -3.14 -10.29
C PRO A 62 5.31 -1.61 -10.38
N PHE A 63 6.47 -1.00 -10.13
CA PHE A 63 6.63 0.45 -10.12
C PHE A 63 7.94 0.94 -10.74
N LEU A 64 9.04 0.17 -10.66
CA LEU A 64 10.33 0.59 -11.21
C LEU A 64 10.27 0.75 -12.71
N ASP A 65 10.74 1.89 -13.20
CA ASP A 65 10.78 2.28 -14.61
C ASP A 65 9.42 2.36 -15.31
N LEU A 66 8.33 2.34 -14.55
CA LEU A 66 6.96 2.45 -15.04
C LEU A 66 6.38 3.83 -14.76
N ASN A 67 5.52 4.31 -15.66
CA ASN A 67 4.86 5.59 -15.49
C ASN A 67 3.47 5.61 -16.16
N PRO A 68 2.37 5.53 -15.40
CA PRO A 68 1.01 5.58 -15.92
C PRO A 68 0.67 6.86 -16.69
N VAL A 69 1.33 7.97 -16.32
CA VAL A 69 1.08 9.31 -16.90
C VAL A 69 2.15 9.73 -17.90
N SER A 70 2.98 8.79 -18.37
CA SER A 70 4.00 9.10 -19.35
C SER A 70 3.44 9.74 -20.60
N TYR A 71 4.11 10.77 -21.12
CA TYR A 71 3.82 11.36 -22.43
C TYR A 71 4.27 10.45 -23.58
N ASP A 72 5.24 9.56 -23.32
CA ASP A 72 5.62 8.52 -24.28
C ASP A 72 4.64 7.34 -24.17
N LEU A 73 3.90 7.12 -25.27
CA LEU A 73 2.89 6.06 -25.34
C LEU A 73 3.51 4.66 -25.19
N SER A 74 4.76 4.46 -25.58
CA SER A 74 5.44 3.17 -25.42
C SER A 74 5.66 2.85 -23.95
N ILE A 75 6.10 3.83 -23.14
CA ILE A 75 6.27 3.68 -21.69
C ILE A 75 4.91 3.44 -21.02
N ARG A 76 3.87 4.23 -21.39
CA ARG A 76 2.52 4.07 -20.86
C ARG A 76 1.95 2.67 -21.18
N ASN A 77 2.15 2.18 -22.41
CA ASN A 77 1.69 0.87 -22.83
C ASN A 77 2.42 -0.27 -22.10
N VAL A 78 3.73 -0.14 -21.88
CA VAL A 78 4.49 -1.09 -21.06
C VAL A 78 3.98 -1.07 -19.61
N THR A 79 3.68 0.10 -19.05
CA THR A 79 3.11 0.23 -17.70
C THR A 79 1.76 -0.48 -17.62
N MET A 80 0.85 -0.24 -18.57
CA MET A 80 -0.43 -0.92 -18.65
C MET A 80 -0.28 -2.44 -18.69
N LYS A 81 0.63 -2.94 -19.55
CA LYS A 81 0.92 -4.38 -19.65
C LYS A 81 1.42 -4.97 -18.32
N ARG A 82 2.37 -4.31 -17.66
CA ARG A 82 2.93 -4.78 -16.38
C ARG A 82 1.90 -4.77 -15.25
N TYR A 83 1.04 -3.76 -15.23
CA TYR A 83 -0.07 -3.69 -14.27
C TYR A 83 -1.07 -4.83 -14.51
N GLU A 84 -1.38 -5.15 -15.78
CA GLU A 84 -2.23 -6.28 -16.13
C GLU A 84 -1.62 -7.63 -15.71
N GLU A 85 -0.33 -7.82 -15.95
CA GLU A 85 0.39 -9.03 -15.50
C GLU A 85 0.32 -9.21 -13.98
N ALA A 86 0.54 -8.14 -13.20
CA ALA A 86 0.37 -8.17 -11.74
C ALA A 86 -1.07 -8.43 -11.30
N TYR A 87 -2.05 -7.88 -12.02
CA TYR A 87 -3.47 -8.14 -11.77
C TYR A 87 -3.83 -9.61 -12.00
N GLN A 88 -3.32 -10.24 -13.07
CA GLN A 88 -3.51 -11.66 -13.33
C GLN A 88 -2.85 -12.53 -12.25
N ALA A 89 -1.68 -12.15 -11.74
CA ALA A 89 -1.05 -12.82 -10.61
C ALA A 89 -1.92 -12.72 -9.35
N ALA A 90 -2.44 -11.52 -9.05
CA ALA A 90 -3.33 -11.31 -7.92
C ALA A 90 -4.59 -12.18 -8.01
N LYS A 91 -5.19 -12.25 -9.20
CA LYS A 91 -6.37 -13.08 -9.45
C LYS A 91 -6.08 -14.56 -9.26
N ALA A 92 -4.96 -15.05 -9.81
CA ALA A 92 -4.56 -16.45 -9.72
C ALA A 92 -4.23 -16.88 -8.28
N LEU A 93 -3.60 -16.00 -7.50
CA LEU A 93 -3.22 -16.25 -6.10
C LEU A 93 -4.33 -15.93 -5.09
N GLY A 94 -5.46 -15.38 -5.53
CA GLY A 94 -6.58 -15.02 -4.67
C GLY A 94 -6.34 -13.76 -3.81
N ALA A 95 -5.38 -12.91 -4.19
CA ALA A 95 -5.14 -11.64 -3.52
C ALA A 95 -6.36 -10.72 -3.63
N LYS A 96 -6.59 -9.90 -2.60
CA LYS A 96 -7.79 -9.05 -2.49
C LYS A 96 -7.54 -7.60 -2.83
N LYS A 97 -6.28 -7.21 -2.93
CA LYS A 97 -5.87 -5.81 -3.19
C LYS A 97 -4.52 -5.79 -3.88
N ILE A 98 -4.30 -4.76 -4.70
CA ILE A 98 -3.00 -4.44 -5.29
C ILE A 98 -2.70 -2.97 -5.00
N VAL A 99 -1.50 -2.72 -4.49
CA VAL A 99 -0.96 -1.37 -4.29
C VAL A 99 -0.14 -0.98 -5.52
N TYR A 100 -0.34 0.22 -6.04
CA TYR A 100 0.47 0.79 -7.11
C TYR A 100 0.93 2.19 -6.71
N HIS A 101 2.17 2.53 -7.03
CA HIS A 101 2.73 3.86 -6.77
C HIS A 101 2.12 4.94 -7.68
N THR A 102 2.15 6.20 -7.22
CA THR A 102 1.86 7.37 -8.07
C THR A 102 2.86 7.52 -9.20
N CYS A 103 4.07 6.98 -9.07
CA CYS A 103 5.20 7.16 -9.99
C CYS A 103 5.52 8.65 -10.27
N TYR A 104 5.08 9.56 -9.39
CA TYR A 104 5.37 10.98 -9.47
C TYR A 104 6.75 11.29 -8.89
N VAL A 105 7.55 12.03 -9.65
CA VAL A 105 8.85 12.54 -9.20
C VAL A 105 8.80 14.07 -9.18
N PRO A 106 8.80 14.69 -7.98
CA PRO A 106 8.78 16.14 -7.84
C PRO A 106 9.93 16.82 -8.58
N ASP A 107 9.68 18.03 -9.05
CA ASP A 107 10.63 18.84 -9.83
C ASP A 107 11.04 18.25 -11.19
N PHE A 108 10.63 17.04 -11.50
CA PHE A 108 10.82 16.39 -12.78
C PHE A 108 9.53 16.34 -13.61
N TYR A 109 8.41 15.95 -12.97
CA TYR A 109 7.09 15.95 -13.60
C TYR A 109 6.24 17.13 -13.15
N LEU A 110 5.46 17.69 -14.10
CA LEU A 110 4.50 18.74 -13.81
C LEU A 110 3.17 18.14 -13.35
N LEU A 111 2.56 18.75 -12.32
CA LEU A 111 1.23 18.37 -11.85
C LEU A 111 0.08 18.83 -12.78
N ILE A 112 0.35 19.75 -13.71
CA ILE A 112 -0.66 20.22 -14.66
C ILE A 112 -1.17 19.07 -15.51
N GLY A 113 -2.47 18.74 -15.39
CA GLY A 113 -3.12 17.63 -16.09
C GLY A 113 -2.65 16.25 -15.65
N TRP A 114 -1.90 16.16 -14.55
CA TRP A 114 -1.42 14.88 -14.03
C TRP A 114 -2.59 14.03 -13.53
N ALA A 115 -3.51 14.62 -12.76
CA ALA A 115 -4.67 13.91 -12.21
C ALA A 115 -5.60 13.39 -13.30
N GLU A 116 -5.82 14.17 -14.38
CA GLU A 116 -6.61 13.72 -15.54
C GLU A 116 -6.00 12.50 -16.20
N ARG A 117 -4.70 12.56 -16.54
CA ARG A 117 -4.01 11.44 -17.20
C ARG A 117 -3.96 10.19 -16.32
N MET A 118 -3.76 10.35 -15.01
CA MET A 118 -3.78 9.24 -14.07
C MET A 118 -5.18 8.62 -13.99
N ALA A 119 -6.21 9.44 -13.88
CA ALA A 119 -7.59 8.97 -13.87
C ALA A 119 -8.00 8.29 -15.19
N GLU A 120 -7.54 8.81 -16.34
CA GLU A 120 -7.72 8.14 -17.64
C GLU A 120 -7.07 6.75 -17.66
N PHE A 121 -5.80 6.65 -17.20
CA PHE A 121 -5.10 5.38 -17.14
C PHE A 121 -5.84 4.36 -16.28
N TYR A 122 -6.27 4.74 -15.07
CA TYR A 122 -6.96 3.80 -14.19
C TYR A 122 -8.38 3.46 -14.65
N ARG A 123 -9.11 4.38 -15.29
CA ARG A 123 -10.41 4.05 -15.92
C ARG A 123 -10.25 3.04 -17.05
N GLU A 124 -9.21 3.20 -17.90
CA GLU A 124 -8.87 2.23 -18.94
C GLU A 124 -8.47 0.88 -18.32
N PHE A 125 -7.62 0.90 -17.29
CA PHE A 125 -7.18 -0.32 -16.61
C PHE A 125 -8.32 -1.07 -15.93
N LEU A 126 -9.26 -0.36 -15.33
CA LEU A 126 -10.42 -0.92 -14.64
C LEU A 126 -11.56 -1.35 -15.57
N TYR A 127 -11.51 -0.91 -16.81
CA TYR A 127 -12.54 -1.25 -17.79
C TYR A 127 -12.69 -2.77 -17.93
N GLU A 128 -13.91 -3.29 -17.81
CA GLU A 128 -14.22 -4.73 -17.84
C GLU A 128 -13.66 -5.56 -16.66
N LYS A 129 -13.01 -4.97 -15.68
CA LYS A 129 -12.61 -5.69 -14.46
C LYS A 129 -13.78 -5.79 -13.47
N ASP A 130 -13.87 -6.95 -12.85
CA ASP A 130 -14.79 -7.11 -11.72
C ASP A 130 -14.23 -6.42 -10.45
N ASN A 131 -15.07 -6.28 -9.42
CA ASN A 131 -14.69 -5.62 -8.18
C ASN A 131 -14.08 -6.60 -7.16
N SER A 132 -13.59 -7.76 -7.60
CA SER A 132 -13.05 -8.79 -6.72
C SER A 132 -11.70 -8.45 -6.12
N ILE A 133 -10.94 -7.55 -6.78
CA ILE A 133 -9.63 -7.06 -6.35
C ILE A 133 -9.69 -5.54 -6.26
N GLU A 134 -9.40 -4.98 -5.10
CA GLU A 134 -9.25 -3.54 -4.93
C GLU A 134 -7.89 -3.06 -5.44
N LEU A 135 -7.88 -1.92 -6.11
CA LEU A 135 -6.66 -1.21 -6.51
C LEU A 135 -6.51 0.01 -5.64
N VAL A 136 -5.34 0.22 -5.08
CA VAL A 136 -5.04 1.42 -4.29
C VAL A 136 -3.79 2.09 -4.80
N MET A 137 -3.85 3.42 -4.93
CA MET A 137 -2.72 4.24 -5.35
C MET A 137 -2.03 4.82 -4.12
N GLU A 138 -0.73 4.62 -4.03
CA GLU A 138 0.13 4.97 -2.89
C GLU A 138 0.96 6.20 -3.16
N ASN A 139 1.06 7.11 -2.17
CA ASN A 139 2.01 8.20 -2.15
C ASN A 139 3.44 7.70 -1.89
N VAL A 140 4.40 8.21 -2.65
CA VAL A 140 5.83 7.92 -2.46
C VAL A 140 6.63 9.20 -2.29
N LEU A 141 6.95 9.89 -3.37
CA LEU A 141 7.68 11.15 -3.35
C LEU A 141 6.74 12.37 -3.41
N ASP A 142 5.46 12.13 -3.25
CA ASP A 142 4.42 13.14 -3.37
C ASP A 142 4.53 14.16 -2.23
N ARG A 143 4.52 15.45 -2.57
CA ARG A 143 4.73 16.53 -1.59
C ARG A 143 3.44 17.02 -0.92
N ILE A 144 2.29 16.73 -1.54
CA ILE A 144 0.96 17.15 -1.09
C ILE A 144 -0.09 16.13 -1.51
N PRO A 145 -1.17 15.92 -0.73
CA PRO A 145 -2.19 14.90 -1.01
C PRO A 145 -3.21 15.25 -2.09
N GLN A 146 -3.42 16.54 -2.38
CA GLN A 146 -4.50 17.01 -3.24
C GLN A 146 -4.54 16.36 -4.62
N PRO A 147 -3.41 16.18 -5.34
CA PRO A 147 -3.44 15.53 -6.65
C PRO A 147 -3.94 14.08 -6.60
N MET A 148 -3.61 13.32 -5.54
CA MET A 148 -4.08 11.95 -5.36
C MET A 148 -5.58 11.89 -5.06
N ALA A 149 -6.07 12.76 -4.16
CA ALA A 149 -7.49 12.88 -3.87
C ALA A 149 -8.30 13.25 -5.14
N GLU A 150 -7.76 14.16 -5.98
CA GLU A 150 -8.36 14.54 -7.26
C GLU A 150 -8.44 13.35 -8.24
N VAL A 151 -7.41 12.52 -8.31
CA VAL A 151 -7.43 11.29 -9.10
C VAL A 151 -8.55 10.36 -8.65
N ALA A 152 -8.65 10.11 -7.34
CA ALA A 152 -9.66 9.22 -6.78
C ALA A 152 -11.09 9.75 -7.01
N GLU A 153 -11.27 11.06 -6.90
CA GLU A 153 -12.55 11.70 -7.23
C GLU A 153 -12.94 11.53 -8.69
N LYS A 154 -11.98 11.67 -9.62
CA LYS A 154 -12.23 11.55 -11.07
C LYS A 154 -12.48 10.11 -11.53
N ILE A 155 -11.94 9.12 -10.84
CA ILE A 155 -12.11 7.70 -11.21
C ILE A 155 -13.50 7.19 -10.84
N GLU A 156 -14.02 7.54 -9.65
CA GLU A 156 -15.34 7.14 -9.12
C GLU A 156 -15.66 5.64 -9.30
N HIS A 157 -14.66 4.77 -9.09
CA HIS A 157 -14.84 3.33 -9.27
C HIS A 157 -14.78 2.60 -7.91
N PRO A 158 -15.72 1.67 -7.60
CA PRO A 158 -15.79 1.02 -6.29
C PRO A 158 -14.55 0.17 -5.95
N ALA A 159 -13.86 -0.37 -6.94
CA ALA A 159 -12.62 -1.12 -6.75
C ALA A 159 -11.37 -0.23 -6.65
N PHE A 160 -11.48 1.11 -6.82
CA PHE A 160 -10.35 2.02 -6.69
C PHE A 160 -10.37 2.75 -5.34
N GLY A 161 -9.18 3.05 -4.81
CA GLY A 161 -9.00 3.87 -3.63
C GLY A 161 -7.55 4.33 -3.48
N LEU A 162 -7.25 4.89 -2.31
CA LEU A 162 -5.92 5.37 -1.97
C LEU A 162 -5.29 4.49 -0.88
N CYS A 163 -3.98 4.40 -0.92
CA CYS A 163 -3.12 3.91 0.14
C CYS A 163 -2.32 5.09 0.67
N LEU A 164 -2.46 5.41 1.95
CA LEU A 164 -1.58 6.37 2.60
C LEU A 164 -0.38 5.63 3.19
N ASP A 165 0.82 5.89 2.66
CA ASP A 165 2.04 5.55 3.34
C ASP A 165 2.44 6.72 4.25
N VAL A 166 2.37 6.47 5.56
CA VAL A 166 2.66 7.51 6.57
C VAL A 166 4.15 7.80 6.70
N GLY A 167 5.00 6.84 6.37
CA GLY A 167 6.45 7.02 6.37
C GLY A 167 6.90 7.89 5.20
N HIS A 168 6.40 7.63 4.00
CA HIS A 168 6.63 8.47 2.84
C HIS A 168 6.11 9.91 3.07
N ALA A 169 4.89 10.04 3.60
CA ALA A 169 4.33 11.35 3.95
C ALA A 169 5.21 12.09 4.97
N ASN A 170 5.78 11.40 5.96
CA ASN A 170 6.66 11.99 6.96
C ASN A 170 8.02 12.43 6.39
N CYS A 171 8.56 11.67 5.41
CA CYS A 171 9.87 11.95 4.81
C CYS A 171 9.84 13.01 3.70
N TYR A 172 8.89 12.91 2.79
CA TYR A 172 8.95 13.60 1.50
C TYR A 172 7.94 14.71 1.34
N SER A 173 6.92 14.74 2.21
CA SER A 173 5.84 15.72 2.11
C SER A 173 6.24 17.10 2.61
N LYS A 174 5.52 18.12 2.09
CA LYS A 174 5.55 19.50 2.59
C LYS A 174 4.48 19.78 3.65
N VAL A 175 3.58 18.83 3.86
CA VAL A 175 2.48 18.94 4.82
C VAL A 175 2.49 17.74 5.77
N SER A 176 1.78 17.84 6.89
CA SER A 176 1.77 16.81 7.92
C SER A 176 1.04 15.54 7.50
N CYS A 177 1.36 14.41 8.14
CA CYS A 177 0.59 13.17 7.96
C CYS A 177 -0.90 13.33 8.33
N GLU A 178 -1.23 14.24 9.26
CA GLU A 178 -2.62 14.57 9.60
C GLU A 178 -3.33 15.22 8.40
N GLU A 179 -2.68 16.18 7.71
CA GLU A 179 -3.25 16.83 6.53
C GLU A 179 -3.43 15.82 5.38
N TRP A 180 -2.47 14.91 5.19
CA TRP A 180 -2.61 13.78 4.26
C TRP A 180 -3.86 12.98 4.56
N PHE A 181 -3.98 12.52 5.80
CA PHE A 181 -5.14 11.73 6.23
C PHE A 181 -6.47 12.49 6.02
N GLN A 182 -6.57 13.73 6.45
CA GLN A 182 -7.81 14.50 6.31
C GLN A 182 -8.21 14.73 4.85
N THR A 183 -7.23 14.92 3.97
CA THR A 183 -7.48 15.15 2.54
C THR A 183 -7.92 13.87 1.83
N GLU A 184 -7.30 12.74 2.15
CA GLU A 184 -7.55 11.46 1.48
C GLU A 184 -8.64 10.61 2.13
N LYS A 185 -9.04 10.94 3.34
CA LYS A 185 -9.93 10.15 4.21
C LYS A 185 -11.12 9.53 3.47
N LYS A 186 -11.78 10.26 2.59
CA LYS A 186 -12.94 9.78 1.83
C LYS A 186 -12.62 8.59 0.90
N TYR A 187 -11.40 8.53 0.38
CA TYR A 187 -10.96 7.56 -0.63
C TYR A 187 -9.99 6.52 -0.07
N LEU A 188 -9.57 6.68 1.20
CA LEU A 188 -8.55 5.87 1.81
C LEU A 188 -9.07 4.46 2.12
N LYS A 189 -8.42 3.43 1.54
CA LYS A 189 -8.78 2.02 1.70
C LYS A 189 -7.66 1.17 2.30
N HIS A 190 -6.43 1.70 2.32
CA HIS A 190 -5.25 1.00 2.77
C HIS A 190 -4.27 1.94 3.46
N LEU A 191 -3.44 1.38 4.33
CA LEU A 191 -2.40 2.09 5.05
C LEU A 191 -1.10 1.30 4.95
N HIS A 192 -0.01 1.95 4.54
CA HIS A 192 1.34 1.45 4.78
C HIS A 192 1.89 2.09 6.05
N LEU A 193 2.48 1.26 6.90
CA LEU A 193 2.87 1.64 8.25
C LEU A 193 4.32 1.26 8.54
N HIS A 194 5.15 2.25 8.60
CA HIS A 194 6.51 2.24 9.13
C HIS A 194 6.83 3.61 9.69
N ASP A 195 7.90 3.73 10.44
CA ASP A 195 8.33 5.01 11.02
C ASP A 195 9.66 5.47 10.42
N ASN A 196 9.97 6.73 10.57
CA ASN A 196 11.25 7.34 10.24
C ASN A 196 11.43 8.66 11.00
N LYS A 197 12.56 9.32 10.81
CA LYS A 197 12.88 10.58 11.50
C LYS A 197 12.58 11.83 10.68
N GLY A 198 11.87 11.69 9.56
CA GLY A 198 11.57 12.78 8.64
C GLY A 198 12.75 13.18 7.74
N ASP A 199 13.82 12.39 7.73
CA ASP A 199 15.05 12.67 6.98
C ASP A 199 15.25 11.74 5.78
N ARG A 200 14.81 10.51 5.92
CA ARG A 200 14.88 9.47 4.87
C ARG A 200 13.87 8.35 5.17
N ASP A 201 13.54 7.63 4.14
CA ASP A 201 12.69 6.45 4.20
C ASP A 201 13.46 5.26 4.81
N SER A 202 13.40 5.15 6.15
CA SER A 202 14.23 4.20 6.91
C SER A 202 13.49 2.99 7.44
N HIS A 203 12.18 2.87 7.20
CA HIS A 203 11.34 1.72 7.59
C HIS A 203 11.57 1.26 9.05
N LEU A 204 11.63 2.23 9.97
CA LEU A 204 11.82 1.97 11.41
C LEU A 204 10.55 1.34 12.02
N PRO A 205 10.69 0.63 13.13
CA PRO A 205 9.54 0.20 13.92
C PRO A 205 8.65 1.37 14.35
N LEU A 206 7.34 1.17 14.32
CA LEU A 206 6.35 2.18 14.74
C LEU A 206 6.66 2.70 16.16
N GLY A 207 6.68 4.02 16.31
CA GLY A 207 6.93 4.71 17.57
C GLY A 207 8.42 4.91 17.91
N THR A 208 9.34 4.60 16.98
CA THR A 208 10.77 4.86 17.14
C THR A 208 11.28 6.03 16.31
N GLY A 209 10.43 6.60 15.46
CA GLY A 209 10.68 7.80 14.66
C GLY A 209 9.91 9.01 15.18
N THR A 210 9.38 9.81 14.25
CA THR A 210 8.70 11.08 14.53
C THR A 210 7.22 11.09 14.16
N ILE A 211 6.69 9.99 13.61
CA ILE A 211 5.27 9.91 13.23
C ILE A 211 4.40 9.86 14.49
N SER A 212 3.40 10.73 14.55
CA SER A 212 2.50 10.80 15.70
C SER A 212 1.63 9.55 15.84
N GLY A 213 1.74 8.86 16.97
CA GLY A 213 0.86 7.72 17.29
C GLY A 213 -0.63 8.09 17.33
N ASN A 214 -0.98 9.37 17.57
CA ASN A 214 -2.37 9.84 17.52
C ASN A 214 -2.89 9.87 16.08
N VAL A 215 -2.07 10.27 15.11
CA VAL A 215 -2.43 10.25 13.69
C VAL A 215 -2.64 8.81 13.23
N VAL A 216 -1.68 7.92 13.51
CA VAL A 216 -1.81 6.49 13.17
C VAL A 216 -3.08 5.88 13.78
N ARG A 217 -3.35 6.18 15.06
CA ARG A 217 -4.58 5.74 15.73
C ARG A 217 -5.83 6.25 15.03
N GLY A 218 -5.87 7.55 14.67
CA GLY A 218 -6.98 8.16 13.93
C GLY A 218 -7.26 7.42 12.63
N ILE A 219 -6.24 7.14 11.84
CA ILE A 219 -6.35 6.42 10.57
C ILE A 219 -6.86 4.99 10.77
N LEU A 220 -6.26 4.24 11.72
CA LEU A 220 -6.65 2.86 11.99
C LEU A 220 -8.09 2.70 12.51
N GLN A 221 -8.71 3.78 12.97
CA GLN A 221 -10.09 3.79 13.48
C GLN A 221 -11.14 4.12 12.42
N GLU A 222 -10.73 4.50 11.21
CA GLU A 222 -11.66 4.76 10.12
C GLU A 222 -12.22 3.47 9.55
N GLU A 223 -13.54 3.38 9.42
CA GLU A 223 -14.24 2.16 8.99
C GLU A 223 -13.88 1.72 7.57
N GLN A 224 -13.53 2.66 6.69
CA GLN A 224 -13.12 2.37 5.33
C GLN A 224 -11.69 1.84 5.22
N VAL A 225 -10.81 2.13 6.19
CA VAL A 225 -9.41 1.60 6.23
C VAL A 225 -9.43 0.20 6.81
N LYS A 226 -9.72 -0.78 5.97
CA LYS A 226 -9.88 -2.18 6.41
C LYS A 226 -8.58 -2.94 6.52
N THR A 227 -7.53 -2.47 5.86
CA THR A 227 -6.24 -3.16 5.75
C THR A 227 -5.09 -2.20 6.02
N CYS A 228 -4.06 -2.73 6.68
CA CYS A 228 -2.83 -2.01 6.99
C CYS A 228 -1.65 -2.96 6.80
N THR A 229 -0.64 -2.56 6.04
CA THR A 229 0.60 -3.31 5.85
C THR A 229 1.73 -2.68 6.65
N ILE A 230 2.44 -3.48 7.42
CA ILE A 230 3.66 -3.09 8.12
C ILE A 230 4.84 -3.31 7.19
N GLU A 231 5.59 -2.24 6.92
CA GLU A 231 6.73 -2.25 6.01
C GLU A 231 8.05 -2.09 6.77
N CYS A 232 8.45 -3.12 7.46
CA CYS A 232 9.74 -3.19 8.13
C CYS A 232 10.56 -4.35 7.57
N SER A 233 11.89 -4.23 7.63
CA SER A 233 12.83 -5.16 7.00
C SER A 233 13.39 -6.24 7.94
N THR A 234 12.97 -6.27 9.22
CA THR A 234 13.36 -7.32 10.18
C THR A 234 12.16 -7.86 10.94
N GLN A 235 12.25 -9.10 11.37
CA GLN A 235 11.21 -9.77 12.15
C GLN A 235 10.87 -9.01 13.43
N GLU A 236 11.87 -8.55 14.16
CA GLU A 236 11.70 -7.80 15.41
C GLU A 236 10.98 -6.46 15.17
N ALA A 237 11.32 -5.76 14.09
CA ALA A 237 10.69 -4.50 13.72
C ALA A 237 9.22 -4.68 13.33
N ILE A 238 8.90 -5.75 12.58
CA ILE A 238 7.54 -6.11 12.20
C ILE A 238 6.71 -6.42 13.44
N LEU A 239 7.21 -7.27 14.33
CA LEU A 239 6.50 -7.64 15.56
C LEU A 239 6.31 -6.43 16.48
N ALA A 240 7.34 -5.58 16.66
CA ALA A 240 7.24 -4.37 17.46
C ALA A 240 6.17 -3.41 16.92
N SER A 241 6.15 -3.21 15.58
CA SER A 241 5.16 -2.37 14.91
C SER A 241 3.74 -2.94 15.03
N PHE A 242 3.58 -4.26 14.87
CA PHE A 242 2.29 -4.93 15.02
C PHE A 242 1.70 -4.76 16.41
N TYR A 243 2.48 -5.07 17.44
CA TYR A 243 2.00 -4.93 18.82
C TYR A 243 1.78 -3.46 19.22
N GLY A 244 2.62 -2.55 18.70
CA GLY A 244 2.45 -1.11 18.86
C GLY A 244 1.14 -0.61 18.26
N ALA A 245 0.87 -0.94 17.00
CA ALA A 245 -0.36 -0.58 16.29
C ALA A 245 -1.61 -1.19 16.95
N LYS A 246 -1.53 -2.45 17.36
CA LYS A 246 -2.62 -3.14 18.08
C LYS A 246 -2.97 -2.44 19.39
N LYS A 247 -1.97 -2.04 20.16
CA LYS A 247 -2.16 -1.27 21.41
C LYS A 247 -2.81 0.09 21.14
N LEU A 248 -2.40 0.79 20.08
CA LEU A 248 -3.03 2.06 19.68
C LEU A 248 -4.51 1.88 19.32
N PHE A 249 -4.85 0.76 18.68
CA PHE A 249 -6.23 0.43 18.29
C PHE A 249 -7.11 0.05 19.48
N GLU A 250 -6.58 -0.67 20.48
CA GLU A 250 -7.32 -1.19 21.64
C GLU A 250 -7.63 -0.14 22.72
N ASN A 251 -6.78 0.87 22.87
CA ASN A 251 -6.93 1.91 23.91
C ASN A 251 -8.23 2.74 23.81
N LYS A 252 -8.99 2.68 22.72
CA LYS A 252 -10.31 3.33 22.58
C LYS A 252 -11.44 2.60 23.31
N ARG A 253 -11.29 1.31 23.61
CA ARG A 253 -12.37 0.54 24.28
C ARG A 253 -12.51 0.89 25.77
N THR A 254 -11.49 1.47 26.37
CA THR A 254 -11.50 1.92 27.78
C THR A 254 -12.09 3.31 27.94
N ASP A 255 -11.72 4.28 27.10
CA ASP A 255 -12.21 5.66 27.20
C ASP A 255 -13.76 5.76 26.99
N ASN A 256 -14.31 4.98 26.07
CA ASN A 256 -15.76 4.95 25.81
C ASN A 256 -16.59 4.21 26.87
N ARG A 257 -15.96 3.54 27.86
CA ARG A 257 -16.66 2.90 28.98
C ARG A 257 -16.75 3.81 30.20
N GLU A 258 -15.83 4.74 30.35
CA GLU A 258 -15.82 5.72 31.45
C GLU A 258 -16.76 6.90 31.18
N GLU A 259 -17.03 7.25 29.91
CA GLU A 259 -18.03 8.30 29.58
C GLU A 259 -19.49 7.84 29.63
N LYS A 260 -19.77 6.56 29.92
CA LYS A 260 -21.12 5.98 30.03
C LYS A 260 -21.48 5.52 31.42
N GLN A 261 -20.71 5.90 32.43
CA GLN A 261 -21.03 5.75 33.84
C GLN A 261 -21.30 7.13 34.50
#